data_d2a1577711c6cc9b2cf8385d7bd3866e
#
_entry.id   d2a1577711c6cc9b2cf8385d7bd3866e
#
_cell.length_a   1.000
_cell.length_b   1.000
_cell.length_c   1.000
_cell.angle_alpha   90.00
_cell.angle_beta   90.00
_cell.angle_gamma   90.00
#
_symmetry.space_group_name_H-M   'P 1'
#
loop_
_entity.id
_entity.type
_entity.pdbx_description
1 polymer ?
#
loop_
_entity_poly.entity_id
_entity_poly.type
_entity_poly.pdbx_seq_one_letter_code
_entity_poly.pdbx_strand_id
1 'polypeptide(L)'
;MIAALFSVSVVVAALGYFVDIYDLILFSIVRVQSLKAIGLDGQELLDKGVLLLNMQMAGMLLGGIIWGILGDRKGRVKILFGSIFLYSLANTANGFVNSIGAYALCRFIAGIGLAGELGAGVTLVIEELPREFRGYGTMVVATVGVTGAILANFVAKHFDWRVAYFIGGGLGLLLLFLRIRIYESRMFLSVEEQGISRGNFISLFTNKKRFFKYLHSILIGLPIWYCVGILITFSPEFARALSVRGPVSAGEAVMSCYFGLVFGDFGSGYLSQQLKSRKKVVLAFLLLATLIVALYFRLNNVTSSIFYFCCFAMGFAVGYWAIFVTIAAEQFGTNLRATVASTAPNFIRGTVVPITFFFKIATNYFGILTGGAIVGMVCITIAFYSLYRLEETFHKDLNYIEE
;
A
#
# COMPACT_ATOMS: atom_id res chain seq x y z
N MET A 1 16.93 19.19 14.99
CA MET A 1 16.49 18.55 13.74
C MET A 1 16.68 17.04 13.79
N ILE A 2 17.91 16.51 13.76
CA ILE A 2 18.18 15.06 13.73
C ILE A 2 17.53 14.32 14.90
N ALA A 3 17.62 14.82 16.14
CA ALA A 3 17.01 14.19 17.32
C ALA A 3 15.46 14.05 17.22
N ALA A 4 14.76 14.98 16.59
CA ALA A 4 13.32 14.90 16.39
C ALA A 4 12.90 13.82 15.37
N LEU A 5 13.72 13.60 14.32
CA LEU A 5 13.47 12.57 13.31
C LEU A 5 13.75 11.15 13.83
N PHE A 6 14.54 11.02 14.89
CA PHE A 6 14.81 9.77 15.58
C PHE A 6 14.06 9.66 16.92
N SER A 7 12.95 10.43 17.08
CA SER A 7 12.07 10.23 18.22
C SER A 7 11.52 8.80 18.27
N VAL A 8 11.22 8.32 19.47
CA VAL A 8 10.69 6.97 19.69
C VAL A 8 9.48 6.72 18.80
N SER A 9 8.59 7.68 18.65
CA SER A 9 7.37 7.56 17.85
C SER A 9 7.65 7.42 16.36
N VAL A 10 8.63 8.18 15.81
CA VAL A 10 9.04 8.05 14.40
C VAL A 10 9.66 6.68 14.14
N VAL A 11 10.58 6.24 15.03
CA VAL A 11 11.24 4.94 14.90
C VAL A 11 10.23 3.80 14.97
N VAL A 12 9.32 3.83 15.93
CA VAL A 12 8.33 2.76 16.11
C VAL A 12 7.29 2.77 15.00
N ALA A 13 6.86 3.95 14.51
CA ALA A 13 5.99 4.03 13.35
C ALA A 13 6.68 3.50 12.07
N ALA A 14 7.97 3.81 11.90
CA ALA A 14 8.77 3.31 10.79
C ALA A 14 8.95 1.79 10.82
N LEU A 15 9.26 1.23 12.00
CA LEU A 15 9.35 -0.22 12.20
C LEU A 15 7.98 -0.91 12.03
N GLY A 16 6.90 -0.26 12.47
CA GLY A 16 5.56 -0.75 12.24
C GLY A 16 5.22 -0.87 10.78
N TYR A 17 5.45 0.20 10.02
CA TYR A 17 5.22 0.18 8.59
C TYR A 17 6.17 -0.78 7.84
N PHE A 18 7.39 -0.98 8.34
CA PHE A 18 8.32 -1.99 7.83
C PHE A 18 7.75 -3.42 7.94
N VAL A 19 7.22 -3.78 9.10
CA VAL A 19 6.57 -5.09 9.30
C VAL A 19 5.27 -5.19 8.49
N ASP A 20 4.50 -4.10 8.40
CA ASP A 20 3.29 -4.02 7.57
C ASP A 20 3.59 -4.33 6.11
N ILE A 21 4.63 -3.71 5.53
CA ILE A 21 5.03 -3.95 4.14
C ILE A 21 5.61 -5.35 3.95
N TYR A 22 6.38 -5.86 4.92
CA TYR A 22 6.84 -7.25 4.90
C TYR A 22 5.65 -8.21 4.72
N ASP A 23 4.66 -8.12 5.57
CA ASP A 23 3.50 -9.02 5.60
C ASP A 23 2.55 -8.79 4.41
N LEU A 24 2.38 -7.53 4.00
CA LEU A 24 1.54 -7.16 2.87
C LEU A 24 2.03 -7.83 1.58
N ILE A 25 3.34 -7.80 1.36
CA ILE A 25 3.97 -8.22 0.11
C ILE A 25 4.41 -9.68 0.14
N LEU A 26 4.59 -10.27 1.33
CA LEU A 26 5.08 -11.64 1.49
C LEU A 26 4.28 -12.64 0.61
N PHE A 27 2.95 -12.53 0.60
CA PHE A 27 2.14 -13.42 -0.24
C PHE A 27 2.50 -13.32 -1.73
N SER A 28 2.68 -12.12 -2.26
CA SER A 28 3.06 -11.93 -3.66
C SER A 28 4.38 -12.63 -4.00
N ILE A 29 5.31 -12.67 -3.05
CA ILE A 29 6.62 -13.30 -3.18
C ILE A 29 6.51 -14.84 -3.12
N VAL A 30 5.83 -15.36 -2.09
CA VAL A 30 5.75 -16.82 -1.84
C VAL A 30 4.57 -17.50 -2.53
N ARG A 31 3.73 -16.75 -3.27
CA ARG A 31 2.48 -17.22 -3.89
C ARG A 31 2.68 -18.51 -4.68
N VAL A 32 3.62 -18.52 -5.60
CA VAL A 32 3.86 -19.68 -6.47
C VAL A 32 4.31 -20.89 -5.66
N GLN A 33 5.26 -20.68 -4.72
CA GLN A 33 5.79 -21.74 -3.88
C GLN A 33 4.72 -22.32 -2.95
N SER A 34 3.96 -21.46 -2.27
CA SER A 34 2.92 -21.88 -1.32
C SER A 34 1.75 -22.60 -1.99
N LEU A 35 1.31 -22.13 -3.16
CA LEU A 35 0.23 -22.77 -3.91
C LEU A 35 0.63 -24.11 -4.47
N LYS A 36 1.86 -24.25 -4.99
CA LYS A 36 2.41 -25.56 -5.41
C LYS A 36 2.53 -26.54 -4.26
N ALA A 37 2.96 -26.08 -3.09
CA ALA A 37 3.07 -26.92 -1.89
C ALA A 37 1.68 -27.44 -1.41
N ILE A 38 0.58 -26.75 -1.75
CA ILE A 38 -0.79 -27.20 -1.48
C ILE A 38 -1.36 -28.07 -2.64
N GLY A 39 -0.58 -28.32 -3.69
CA GLY A 39 -0.94 -29.23 -4.80
C GLY A 39 -1.61 -28.55 -5.98
N LEU A 40 -1.42 -27.23 -6.19
CA LEU A 40 -1.99 -26.49 -7.31
C LEU A 40 -0.93 -26.25 -8.40
N ASP A 41 -1.33 -26.42 -9.66
CA ASP A 41 -0.50 -26.17 -10.82
C ASP A 41 -1.27 -25.49 -11.95
N GLY A 42 -0.55 -25.02 -12.98
CA GLY A 42 -1.13 -24.48 -14.20
C GLY A 42 -2.03 -23.28 -13.99
N GLN A 43 -3.22 -23.30 -14.58
CA GLN A 43 -4.19 -22.21 -14.53
C GLN A 43 -4.78 -22.01 -13.12
N GLU A 44 -4.94 -23.09 -12.35
CA GLU A 44 -5.46 -22.99 -10.96
C GLU A 44 -4.53 -22.18 -10.06
N LEU A 45 -3.21 -22.20 -10.29
CA LEU A 45 -2.24 -21.40 -9.56
C LEU A 45 -2.50 -19.89 -9.75
N LEU A 46 -2.85 -19.46 -10.96
CA LEU A 46 -3.23 -18.07 -11.22
C LEU A 46 -4.56 -17.74 -10.55
N ASP A 47 -5.59 -18.56 -10.75
CA ASP A 47 -6.95 -18.32 -10.24
C ASP A 47 -7.00 -18.25 -8.71
N LYS A 48 -6.36 -19.20 -8.03
CA LYS A 48 -6.30 -19.21 -6.57
C LYS A 48 -5.34 -18.14 -6.04
N GLY A 49 -4.29 -17.81 -6.80
CA GLY A 49 -3.43 -16.67 -6.48
C GLY A 49 -4.18 -15.34 -6.49
N VAL A 50 -5.02 -15.10 -7.50
CA VAL A 50 -5.92 -13.93 -7.56
C VAL A 50 -6.90 -13.94 -6.38
N LEU A 51 -7.52 -15.10 -6.09
CA LEU A 51 -8.45 -15.22 -4.96
C LEU A 51 -7.78 -14.82 -3.64
N LEU A 52 -6.62 -15.37 -3.32
CA LEU A 52 -5.94 -15.11 -2.06
C LEU A 52 -5.46 -13.66 -1.93
N LEU A 53 -4.98 -13.07 -3.03
CA LEU A 53 -4.66 -11.65 -3.08
C LEU A 53 -5.90 -10.78 -2.79
N ASN A 54 -7.01 -11.10 -3.45
CA ASN A 54 -8.28 -10.38 -3.26
C ASN A 54 -8.83 -10.50 -1.85
N MET A 55 -8.69 -11.66 -1.21
CA MET A 55 -9.10 -11.84 0.18
C MET A 55 -8.32 -10.91 1.11
N GLN A 56 -7.02 -10.79 0.95
CA GLN A 56 -6.22 -9.83 1.73
C GLN A 56 -6.63 -8.38 1.47
N MET A 57 -6.80 -8.00 0.21
CA MET A 57 -7.17 -6.62 -0.16
C MET A 57 -8.58 -6.26 0.29
N ALA A 58 -9.52 -7.19 0.21
CA ALA A 58 -10.87 -7.02 0.77
C ALA A 58 -10.84 -6.88 2.30
N GLY A 59 -10.00 -7.67 2.96
CA GLY A 59 -9.73 -7.53 4.39
C GLY A 59 -9.19 -6.14 4.75
N MET A 60 -8.24 -5.62 3.97
CA MET A 60 -7.70 -4.27 4.18
C MET A 60 -8.73 -3.17 3.95
N LEU A 61 -9.59 -3.32 2.96
CA LEU A 61 -10.68 -2.37 2.72
C LEU A 61 -11.62 -2.29 3.94
N LEU A 62 -12.07 -3.44 4.42
CA LEU A 62 -12.94 -3.53 5.60
C LEU A 62 -12.22 -3.06 6.88
N GLY A 63 -10.97 -3.50 7.06
CA GLY A 63 -10.12 -3.09 8.18
C GLY A 63 -9.88 -1.59 8.21
N GLY A 64 -9.68 -0.94 7.06
CA GLY A 64 -9.50 0.50 6.95
C GLY A 64 -10.71 1.28 7.51
N ILE A 65 -11.92 0.80 7.24
CA ILE A 65 -13.15 1.38 7.79
C ILE A 65 -13.22 1.15 9.31
N ILE A 66 -13.02 -0.09 9.76
CA ILE A 66 -13.12 -0.47 11.17
C ILE A 66 -12.09 0.30 12.01
N TRP A 67 -10.82 0.24 11.63
CA TRP A 67 -9.73 0.89 12.36
C TRP A 67 -9.78 2.41 12.23
N GLY A 68 -10.23 2.97 11.09
CA GLY A 68 -10.45 4.40 10.93
C GLY A 68 -11.46 4.93 11.94
N ILE A 69 -12.64 4.31 12.04
CA ILE A 69 -13.68 4.69 12.99
C ILE A 69 -13.22 4.50 14.43
N LEU A 70 -12.61 3.35 14.74
CA LEU A 70 -12.14 3.05 16.10
C LEU A 70 -10.98 3.96 16.52
N GLY A 71 -10.07 4.31 15.60
CA GLY A 71 -8.92 5.17 15.85
C GLY A 71 -9.32 6.58 16.26
N ASP A 72 -10.34 7.12 15.61
CA ASP A 72 -10.89 8.43 15.96
C ASP A 72 -11.65 8.42 17.28
N ARG A 73 -12.27 7.27 17.65
CA ARG A 73 -13.06 7.15 18.89
C ARG A 73 -12.25 6.71 20.10
N LYS A 74 -11.29 5.78 19.92
CA LYS A 74 -10.59 5.11 21.04
C LYS A 74 -9.10 5.46 21.17
N GLY A 75 -8.56 6.25 20.25
CA GLY A 75 -7.15 6.64 20.22
C GLY A 75 -6.28 5.80 19.26
N ARG A 76 -5.18 6.39 18.82
CA ARG A 76 -4.28 5.82 17.81
C ARG A 76 -3.49 4.65 18.36
N VAL A 77 -3.01 4.75 19.59
CA VAL A 77 -2.19 3.74 20.25
C VAL A 77 -2.97 2.43 20.42
N LYS A 78 -4.22 2.49 20.86
CA LYS A 78 -5.07 1.29 21.02
C LYS A 78 -5.29 0.57 19.68
N ILE A 79 -5.45 1.32 18.59
CA ILE A 79 -5.59 0.75 17.24
C ILE A 79 -4.30 0.08 16.80
N LEU A 80 -3.16 0.71 16.99
CA LEU A 80 -1.85 0.13 16.69
C LEU A 80 -1.63 -1.21 17.40
N PHE A 81 -2.04 -1.34 18.66
CA PHE A 81 -1.96 -2.61 19.39
C PHE A 81 -2.93 -3.66 18.84
N GLY A 82 -4.19 -3.29 18.62
CA GLY A 82 -5.21 -4.23 18.14
C GLY A 82 -4.93 -4.74 16.73
N SER A 83 -4.50 -3.86 15.83
CA SER A 83 -4.19 -4.20 14.44
C SER A 83 -2.98 -5.12 14.33
N ILE A 84 -1.87 -4.81 15.04
CA ILE A 84 -0.67 -5.67 15.06
C ILE A 84 -1.00 -7.05 15.61
N PHE A 85 -1.69 -7.13 16.74
CA PHE A 85 -2.05 -8.41 17.34
C PHE A 85 -2.84 -9.27 16.35
N LEU A 86 -3.83 -8.68 15.69
CA LEU A 86 -4.70 -9.40 14.76
C LEU A 86 -3.91 -9.94 13.55
N TYR A 87 -3.08 -9.11 12.89
CA TYR A 87 -2.34 -9.59 11.72
C TYR A 87 -1.21 -10.54 12.09
N SER A 88 -0.55 -10.34 13.23
CA SER A 88 0.52 -11.25 13.68
C SER A 88 -0.03 -12.65 13.96
N LEU A 89 -1.20 -12.74 14.59
CA LEU A 89 -1.88 -14.01 14.81
C LEU A 89 -2.28 -14.66 13.49
N ALA A 90 -2.88 -13.88 12.57
CA ALA A 90 -3.30 -14.38 11.26
C ALA A 90 -2.12 -14.84 10.40
N ASN A 91 -0.98 -14.13 10.42
CA ASN A 91 0.23 -14.55 9.71
C ASN A 91 0.86 -15.80 10.32
N THR A 92 0.92 -15.89 11.63
CA THR A 92 1.34 -17.14 12.28
C THR A 92 0.43 -18.30 11.87
N ALA A 93 -0.88 -18.10 11.83
CA ALA A 93 -1.85 -19.10 11.36
C ALA A 93 -1.63 -19.48 9.87
N ASN A 94 -1.22 -18.54 9.00
CA ASN A 94 -0.87 -18.82 7.62
C ASN A 94 0.26 -19.85 7.47
N GLY A 95 1.20 -19.94 8.43
CA GLY A 95 2.26 -20.95 8.43
C GLY A 95 1.74 -22.39 8.62
N PHE A 96 0.54 -22.57 9.14
CA PHE A 96 -0.07 -23.89 9.40
C PHE A 96 -1.12 -24.32 8.35
N VAL A 97 -1.46 -23.47 7.37
CA VAL A 97 -2.53 -23.79 6.43
C VAL A 97 -2.14 -24.93 5.47
N ASN A 98 -3.12 -25.80 5.20
CA ASN A 98 -3.01 -26.91 4.26
C ASN A 98 -4.17 -26.92 3.24
N SER A 99 -5.05 -25.91 3.26
CA SER A 99 -6.17 -25.80 2.33
C SER A 99 -6.34 -24.35 1.86
N ILE A 100 -6.87 -24.17 0.65
CA ILE A 100 -7.13 -22.85 0.07
C ILE A 100 -8.13 -22.06 0.89
N GLY A 101 -9.15 -22.71 1.45
CA GLY A 101 -10.17 -22.04 2.29
C GLY A 101 -9.58 -21.46 3.57
N ALA A 102 -8.75 -22.23 4.28
CA ALA A 102 -8.04 -21.75 5.48
C ALA A 102 -7.07 -20.63 5.14
N TYR A 103 -6.33 -20.77 4.03
CA TYR A 103 -5.40 -19.74 3.56
C TYR A 103 -6.13 -18.43 3.24
N ALA A 104 -7.26 -18.51 2.51
CA ALA A 104 -8.08 -17.34 2.18
C ALA A 104 -8.62 -16.64 3.43
N LEU A 105 -9.11 -17.38 4.42
CA LEU A 105 -9.57 -16.82 5.69
C LEU A 105 -8.45 -16.13 6.46
N CYS A 106 -7.29 -16.76 6.58
CA CYS A 106 -6.13 -16.16 7.24
C CYS A 106 -5.65 -14.89 6.51
N ARG A 107 -5.62 -14.89 5.16
CA ARG A 107 -5.29 -13.70 4.36
C ARG A 107 -6.29 -12.57 4.57
N PHE A 108 -7.58 -12.87 4.63
CA PHE A 108 -8.62 -11.88 4.91
C PHE A 108 -8.45 -11.24 6.29
N ILE A 109 -8.25 -12.07 7.33
CA ILE A 109 -8.05 -11.59 8.71
C ILE A 109 -6.74 -10.78 8.82
N ALA A 110 -5.65 -11.26 8.20
CA ALA A 110 -4.39 -10.52 8.12
C ALA A 110 -4.59 -9.15 7.45
N GLY A 111 -5.36 -9.10 6.35
CA GLY A 111 -5.73 -7.85 5.69
C GLY A 111 -6.45 -6.87 6.60
N ILE A 112 -7.45 -7.35 7.38
CA ILE A 112 -8.11 -6.50 8.38
C ILE A 112 -7.09 -5.92 9.36
N GLY A 113 -6.18 -6.74 9.88
CA GLY A 113 -5.15 -6.28 10.82
C GLY A 113 -4.23 -5.22 10.20
N LEU A 114 -3.63 -5.51 9.04
CA LEU A 114 -2.67 -4.62 8.36
C LEU A 114 -3.23 -3.22 8.07
N ALA A 115 -4.54 -3.08 7.87
CA ALA A 115 -5.18 -1.81 7.53
C ALA A 115 -5.07 -0.73 8.63
N GLY A 116 -4.86 -1.12 9.90
CA GLY A 116 -4.79 -0.17 11.02
C GLY A 116 -3.42 0.50 11.19
N GLU A 117 -2.37 -0.08 10.63
CA GLU A 117 -1.00 0.28 10.96
C GLU A 117 -0.56 1.62 10.37
N LEU A 118 -0.62 1.75 9.05
CA LEU A 118 -0.11 2.93 8.35
C LEU A 118 -0.80 4.23 8.79
N GLY A 119 -2.14 4.22 8.83
CA GLY A 119 -2.91 5.41 9.16
C GLY A 119 -2.63 5.91 10.58
N ALA A 120 -2.65 5.02 11.55
CA ALA A 120 -2.41 5.35 12.95
C ALA A 120 -0.96 5.78 13.20
N GLY A 121 0.02 5.08 12.59
CA GLY A 121 1.45 5.41 12.72
C GLY A 121 1.79 6.78 12.14
N VAL A 122 1.34 7.07 10.91
CA VAL A 122 1.55 8.38 10.26
C VAL A 122 0.87 9.50 11.04
N THR A 123 -0.36 9.28 11.51
CA THR A 123 -1.09 10.28 12.31
C THR A 123 -0.34 10.60 13.60
N LEU A 124 0.15 9.58 14.30
CA LEU A 124 0.94 9.77 15.54
C LEU A 124 2.19 10.61 15.29
N VAL A 125 2.93 10.32 14.21
CA VAL A 125 4.13 11.09 13.84
C VAL A 125 3.79 12.56 13.51
N ILE A 126 2.70 12.80 12.77
CA ILE A 126 2.27 14.15 12.42
C ILE A 126 1.82 14.94 13.67
N GLU A 127 1.18 14.30 14.63
CA GLU A 127 0.69 14.92 15.85
C GLU A 127 1.82 15.25 16.85
N GLU A 128 2.89 14.46 16.87
CA GLU A 128 4.03 14.67 17.79
C GLU A 128 5.10 15.60 17.26
N LEU A 129 5.33 15.62 15.93
CA LEU A 129 6.39 16.44 15.35
C LEU A 129 5.95 17.91 15.15
N PRO A 130 6.86 18.88 15.38
CA PRO A 130 6.68 20.26 14.96
C PRO A 130 6.35 20.37 13.48
N ARG A 131 5.56 21.38 13.09
CA ARG A 131 5.05 21.54 11.70
C ARG A 131 6.14 21.45 10.63
N GLU A 132 7.31 22.01 10.89
CA GLU A 132 8.45 22.05 9.96
C GLU A 132 9.06 20.66 9.70
N PHE A 133 8.89 19.70 10.64
CA PHE A 133 9.51 18.37 10.56
C PHE A 133 8.53 17.25 10.21
N ARG A 134 7.23 17.52 10.15
CA ARG A 134 6.19 16.51 9.86
C ARG A 134 6.44 15.77 8.55
N GLY A 135 6.76 16.51 7.47
CA GLY A 135 7.04 15.93 6.16
C GLY A 135 8.28 15.04 6.16
N TYR A 136 9.31 15.43 6.89
CA TYR A 136 10.52 14.59 7.03
C TYR A 136 10.24 13.34 7.88
N GLY A 137 9.46 13.46 8.94
CA GLY A 137 9.06 12.31 9.76
C GLY A 137 8.26 11.27 8.96
N THR A 138 7.26 11.70 8.21
CA THR A 138 6.47 10.82 7.35
C THR A 138 7.30 10.21 6.21
N MET A 139 8.26 10.95 5.65
CA MET A 139 9.22 10.45 4.67
C MET A 139 10.09 9.33 5.26
N VAL A 140 10.62 9.49 6.48
CA VAL A 140 11.40 8.45 7.17
C VAL A 140 10.55 7.19 7.38
N VAL A 141 9.30 7.35 7.86
CA VAL A 141 8.37 6.23 8.04
C VAL A 141 8.13 5.50 6.73
N ALA A 142 7.84 6.22 5.66
CA ALA A 142 7.58 5.62 4.35
C ALA A 142 8.82 4.91 3.79
N THR A 143 9.98 5.58 3.79
CA THR A 143 11.24 5.04 3.24
C THR A 143 11.70 3.79 3.98
N VAL A 144 11.72 3.82 5.31
CA VAL A 144 12.09 2.65 6.13
C VAL A 144 11.05 1.55 5.97
N GLY A 145 9.77 1.89 5.99
CA GLY A 145 8.68 0.92 5.83
C GLY A 145 8.79 0.11 4.55
N VAL A 146 8.99 0.78 3.42
CA VAL A 146 9.08 0.11 2.10
C VAL A 146 10.21 -0.91 2.03
N THR A 147 11.29 -0.75 2.82
CA THR A 147 12.39 -1.74 2.87
C THR A 147 11.97 -3.09 3.47
N GLY A 148 10.81 -3.19 4.12
CA GLY A 148 10.22 -4.46 4.56
C GLY A 148 10.03 -5.48 3.43
N ALA A 149 9.73 -5.01 2.21
CA ALA A 149 9.66 -5.88 1.03
C ALA A 149 10.99 -6.54 0.67
N ILE A 150 12.12 -5.86 0.92
CA ILE A 150 13.47 -6.40 0.71
C ILE A 150 13.73 -7.53 1.69
N LEU A 151 13.39 -7.34 2.96
CA LEU A 151 13.49 -8.40 3.97
C LEU A 151 12.58 -9.58 3.64
N ALA A 152 11.34 -9.32 3.18
CA ALA A 152 10.41 -10.38 2.79
C ALA A 152 10.98 -11.27 1.66
N ASN A 153 11.60 -10.66 0.63
CA ASN A 153 12.27 -11.41 -0.42
C ASN A 153 13.49 -12.19 0.10
N PHE A 154 14.32 -11.57 0.94
CA PHE A 154 15.47 -12.22 1.52
C PHE A 154 15.05 -13.46 2.33
N VAL A 155 14.05 -13.34 3.18
CA VAL A 155 13.52 -14.45 3.99
C VAL A 155 12.93 -15.54 3.11
N ALA A 156 12.08 -15.17 2.13
CA ALA A 156 11.46 -16.14 1.23
C ALA A 156 12.45 -16.88 0.32
N LYS A 157 13.63 -16.32 0.09
CA LYS A 157 14.72 -16.96 -0.70
C LYS A 157 15.50 -18.00 0.10
N HIS A 158 15.62 -17.82 1.42
CA HIS A 158 16.45 -18.65 2.27
C HIS A 158 15.65 -19.63 3.14
N PHE A 159 14.36 -19.40 3.31
CA PHE A 159 13.48 -20.21 4.15
C PHE A 159 12.25 -20.69 3.38
N ASP A 160 11.64 -21.75 3.89
CA ASP A 160 10.34 -22.22 3.40
C ASP A 160 9.27 -21.13 3.60
N TRP A 161 8.26 -21.12 2.74
CA TRP A 161 7.18 -20.14 2.77
C TRP A 161 6.40 -20.10 4.10
N ARG A 162 6.28 -21.24 4.81
CA ARG A 162 5.65 -21.29 6.12
C ARG A 162 6.50 -20.58 7.16
N VAL A 163 7.82 -20.81 7.14
CA VAL A 163 8.77 -20.11 8.02
C VAL A 163 8.74 -18.60 7.76
N ALA A 164 8.61 -18.19 6.52
CA ALA A 164 8.49 -16.78 6.19
C ALA A 164 7.24 -16.12 6.84
N TYR A 165 6.11 -16.82 6.91
CA TYR A 165 4.94 -16.36 7.65
C TYR A 165 5.16 -16.36 9.17
N PHE A 166 5.83 -17.35 9.73
CA PHE A 166 6.17 -17.35 11.16
C PHE A 166 7.10 -16.19 11.53
N ILE A 167 8.06 -15.86 10.67
CA ILE A 167 8.93 -14.69 10.87
C ILE A 167 8.11 -13.41 10.86
N GLY A 168 7.19 -13.23 9.89
CA GLY A 168 6.32 -12.06 9.83
C GLY A 168 5.45 -11.91 11.09
N GLY A 169 4.77 -13.00 11.50
CA GLY A 169 4.00 -13.01 12.74
C GLY A 169 4.86 -12.70 13.97
N GLY A 170 6.07 -13.28 14.04
CA GLY A 170 7.04 -13.03 15.11
C GLY A 170 7.53 -11.59 15.19
N LEU A 171 7.83 -10.97 14.04
CA LEU A 171 8.21 -9.55 13.95
C LEU A 171 7.08 -8.64 14.45
N GLY A 172 5.82 -8.93 14.08
CA GLY A 172 4.68 -8.19 14.57
C GLY A 172 4.50 -8.31 16.09
N LEU A 173 4.62 -9.53 16.64
CA LEU A 173 4.56 -9.73 18.09
C LEU A 173 5.73 -9.03 18.83
N LEU A 174 6.95 -9.07 18.28
CA LEU A 174 8.08 -8.31 18.81
C LEU A 174 7.81 -6.82 18.83
N LEU A 175 7.21 -6.30 17.77
CA LEU A 175 6.86 -4.89 17.69
C LEU A 175 5.81 -4.48 18.74
N LEU A 176 4.88 -5.37 19.12
CA LEU A 176 3.97 -5.14 20.24
C LEU A 176 4.71 -4.84 21.54
N PHE A 177 5.76 -5.60 21.86
CA PHE A 177 6.58 -5.36 23.07
C PHE A 177 7.30 -4.02 23.00
N LEU A 178 7.82 -3.63 21.82
CA LEU A 178 8.48 -2.34 21.65
C LEU A 178 7.53 -1.15 21.84
N ARG A 179 6.21 -1.36 21.63
CA ARG A 179 5.17 -0.32 21.75
C ARG A 179 4.60 -0.13 23.15
N ILE A 180 4.91 -0.97 24.14
CA ILE A 180 4.36 -0.88 25.50
C ILE A 180 4.63 0.49 26.14
N ARG A 181 5.66 1.23 25.71
CA ARG A 181 6.04 2.54 26.22
C ARG A 181 5.57 3.72 25.38
N ILE A 182 4.72 3.50 24.35
CA ILE A 182 4.18 4.58 23.55
C ILE A 182 2.91 5.09 24.21
N TYR A 183 2.84 6.41 24.36
CA TYR A 183 1.70 7.12 24.91
C TYR A 183 0.86 7.75 23.78
N GLU A 184 -0.42 7.97 24.06
CA GLU A 184 -1.33 8.70 23.17
C GLU A 184 -0.86 10.15 22.99
N SER A 185 -1.09 10.73 21.79
CA SER A 185 -0.65 12.11 21.51
C SER A 185 -1.40 13.11 22.38
N ARG A 186 -0.70 14.14 22.85
CA ARG A 186 -1.32 15.25 23.62
C ARG A 186 -2.42 15.94 22.83
N MET A 187 -2.29 16.03 21.53
CA MET A 187 -3.29 16.61 20.64
C MET A 187 -4.59 15.78 20.64
N PHE A 188 -4.51 14.45 20.65
CA PHE A 188 -5.68 13.60 20.79
C PHE A 188 -6.40 13.82 22.13
N LEU A 189 -5.65 13.82 23.23
CA LEU A 189 -6.21 13.99 24.57
C LEU A 189 -6.89 15.35 24.72
N SER A 190 -6.29 16.44 24.23
CA SER A 190 -6.87 17.79 24.32
C SER A 190 -8.18 17.96 23.56
N VAL A 191 -8.38 17.23 22.47
CA VAL A 191 -9.63 17.31 21.67
C VAL A 191 -10.69 16.33 22.17
N GLU A 192 -10.28 15.22 22.83
CA GLU A 192 -11.20 14.36 23.57
C GLU A 192 -11.90 15.15 24.69
N GLU A 193 -11.15 15.99 25.41
CA GLU A 193 -11.69 16.91 26.46
C GLU A 193 -12.68 17.95 25.91
N GLN A 194 -12.53 18.35 24.64
CA GLN A 194 -13.43 19.35 24.00
C GLN A 194 -14.73 18.76 23.44
N GLY A 195 -14.94 17.44 23.48
CA GLY A 195 -16.16 16.77 23.02
C GLY A 195 -16.47 16.92 21.53
N ILE A 196 -15.48 17.24 20.70
CA ILE A 196 -15.66 17.43 19.25
C ILE A 196 -15.92 16.07 18.58
N SER A 197 -17.01 15.95 17.81
CA SER A 197 -17.33 14.77 17.02
C SER A 197 -16.28 14.55 15.94
N ARG A 198 -15.60 13.40 15.99
CA ARG A 198 -14.53 13.01 15.08
C ARG A 198 -14.87 11.73 14.35
N GLY A 199 -14.23 11.50 13.19
CA GLY A 199 -14.28 10.22 12.48
C GLY A 199 -15.65 9.88 11.94
N ASN A 200 -16.40 10.90 11.52
CA ASN A 200 -17.66 10.63 10.82
C ASN A 200 -17.39 10.22 9.36
N PHE A 201 -16.90 8.97 9.18
CA PHE A 201 -16.64 8.39 7.87
C PHE A 201 -17.85 8.47 6.93
N ILE A 202 -19.07 8.31 7.47
CA ILE A 202 -20.31 8.36 6.70
C ILE A 202 -20.51 9.74 6.07
N SER A 203 -20.02 10.81 6.70
CA SER A 203 -20.12 12.17 6.17
C SER A 203 -19.42 12.37 4.82
N LEU A 204 -18.45 11.53 4.48
CA LEU A 204 -17.80 11.53 3.15
C LEU A 204 -18.78 11.15 2.03
N PHE A 205 -19.84 10.44 2.33
CA PHE A 205 -20.82 9.92 1.38
C PHE A 205 -22.13 10.70 1.38
N THR A 206 -22.37 11.57 2.36
CA THR A 206 -23.62 12.35 2.47
C THR A 206 -23.66 13.56 1.54
N ASN A 207 -22.51 14.06 1.12
CA ASN A 207 -22.40 15.21 0.22
C ASN A 207 -21.75 14.80 -1.10
N LYS A 208 -22.43 15.03 -2.22
CA LYS A 208 -21.97 14.65 -3.56
C LYS A 208 -20.60 15.24 -3.92
N LYS A 209 -20.31 16.50 -3.55
CA LYS A 209 -19.02 17.14 -3.80
C LYS A 209 -17.91 16.48 -3.00
N ARG A 210 -18.14 16.21 -1.69
CA ARG A 210 -17.19 15.49 -0.83
C ARG A 210 -16.94 14.08 -1.33
N PHE A 211 -17.98 13.36 -1.71
CA PHE A 211 -17.86 12.01 -2.27
C PHE A 211 -16.96 11.97 -3.50
N PHE A 212 -17.22 12.82 -4.49
CA PHE A 212 -16.39 12.84 -5.71
C PHE A 212 -14.96 13.32 -5.43
N LYS A 213 -14.77 14.29 -4.54
CA LYS A 213 -13.45 14.73 -4.08
C LYS A 213 -12.68 13.55 -3.43
N TYR A 214 -13.32 12.79 -2.57
CA TYR A 214 -12.75 11.59 -1.94
C TYR A 214 -12.45 10.50 -2.96
N LEU A 215 -13.40 10.20 -3.84
CA LEU A 215 -13.24 9.21 -4.90
C LEU A 215 -12.07 9.54 -5.82
N HIS A 216 -11.96 10.78 -6.31
CA HIS A 216 -10.83 11.18 -7.15
C HIS A 216 -9.50 11.14 -6.39
N SER A 217 -9.50 11.49 -5.10
CA SER A 217 -8.29 11.36 -4.26
C SER A 217 -7.81 9.91 -4.15
N ILE A 218 -8.70 8.93 -4.16
CA ILE A 218 -8.35 7.51 -4.19
C ILE A 218 -7.88 7.10 -5.59
N LEU A 219 -8.64 7.46 -6.63
CA LEU A 219 -8.44 6.95 -8.00
C LEU A 219 -7.12 7.40 -8.65
N ILE A 220 -6.50 8.50 -8.21
CA ILE A 220 -5.14 8.86 -8.67
C ILE A 220 -4.08 7.83 -8.30
N GLY A 221 -4.35 6.97 -7.31
CA GLY A 221 -3.45 5.88 -6.89
C GLY A 221 -3.62 4.58 -7.68
N LEU A 222 -4.63 4.44 -8.57
CA LEU A 222 -4.90 3.21 -9.32
C LEU A 222 -3.66 2.63 -10.03
N PRO A 223 -2.81 3.42 -10.72
CA PRO A 223 -1.64 2.88 -11.41
C PRO A 223 -0.64 2.22 -10.46
N ILE A 224 -0.53 2.70 -9.21
CA ILE A 224 0.37 2.12 -8.20
C ILE A 224 -0.03 0.66 -7.95
N TRP A 225 -1.31 0.42 -7.66
CA TRP A 225 -1.79 -0.91 -7.32
C TRP A 225 -2.07 -1.79 -8.54
N TYR A 226 -2.29 -1.21 -9.72
CA TYR A 226 -2.23 -1.95 -10.97
C TYR A 226 -0.81 -2.51 -11.22
N CYS A 227 0.23 -1.68 -11.10
CA CYS A 227 1.60 -2.13 -11.29
C CYS A 227 2.00 -3.18 -10.24
N VAL A 228 1.86 -2.87 -8.95
CA VAL A 228 2.28 -3.77 -7.86
C VAL A 228 1.38 -5.00 -7.78
N GLY A 229 0.06 -4.83 -7.81
CA GLY A 229 -0.91 -5.90 -7.61
C GLY A 229 -1.07 -6.84 -8.81
N ILE A 230 -0.84 -6.34 -10.04
CA ILE A 230 -0.96 -7.17 -11.25
C ILE A 230 0.42 -7.44 -11.85
N LEU A 231 1.09 -6.43 -12.40
CA LEU A 231 2.28 -6.65 -13.23
C LEU A 231 3.44 -7.29 -12.45
N ILE A 232 3.65 -6.84 -11.22
CA ILE A 232 4.74 -7.34 -10.37
C ILE A 232 4.36 -8.64 -9.65
N THR A 233 3.15 -8.72 -9.09
CA THR A 233 2.69 -9.93 -8.38
C THR A 233 2.61 -11.14 -9.33
N PHE A 234 2.20 -10.94 -10.57
CA PHE A 234 2.10 -11.98 -11.59
C PHE A 234 3.28 -11.94 -12.60
N SER A 235 4.41 -11.35 -12.20
CA SER A 235 5.61 -11.23 -13.03
C SER A 235 6.12 -12.55 -13.62
N PRO A 236 6.06 -13.73 -12.95
CA PRO A 236 6.47 -14.99 -13.57
C PRO A 236 5.58 -15.39 -14.76
N GLU A 237 4.28 -15.11 -14.68
CA GLU A 237 3.33 -15.38 -15.76
C GLU A 237 3.53 -14.42 -16.93
N PHE A 238 3.73 -13.13 -16.66
CA PHE A 238 4.05 -12.13 -17.68
C PHE A 238 5.39 -12.40 -18.34
N ALA A 239 6.43 -12.77 -17.58
CA ALA A 239 7.75 -13.07 -18.12
C ALA A 239 7.72 -14.27 -19.08
N ARG A 240 6.94 -15.31 -18.76
CA ARG A 240 6.72 -16.44 -19.67
C ARG A 240 6.04 -16.01 -20.97
N ALA A 241 4.99 -15.20 -20.87
CA ALA A 241 4.26 -14.69 -22.03
C ALA A 241 5.10 -13.74 -22.90
N LEU A 242 6.07 -13.02 -22.32
CA LEU A 242 7.03 -12.15 -22.98
C LEU A 242 8.29 -12.90 -23.46
N SER A 243 8.35 -14.23 -23.31
CA SER A 243 9.50 -15.04 -23.68
C SER A 243 10.83 -14.56 -23.06
N VAL A 244 10.80 -14.11 -21.80
CA VAL A 244 11.99 -13.65 -21.07
C VAL A 244 12.95 -14.83 -20.90
N ARG A 245 14.23 -14.60 -21.22
CA ARG A 245 15.29 -15.62 -21.10
C ARG A 245 15.74 -15.73 -19.65
N GLY A 246 15.69 -16.95 -19.12
CA GLY A 246 16.07 -17.28 -17.77
C GLY A 246 14.90 -17.24 -16.78
N PRO A 247 15.11 -17.74 -15.57
CA PRO A 247 14.06 -17.82 -14.56
C PRO A 247 13.70 -16.43 -14.05
N VAL A 248 12.40 -16.17 -13.92
CA VAL A 248 11.88 -14.97 -13.28
C VAL A 248 11.10 -15.38 -12.04
N SER A 249 11.48 -14.84 -10.89
CA SER A 249 10.77 -15.01 -9.61
C SER A 249 9.98 -13.77 -9.26
N ALA A 250 8.81 -13.95 -8.64
CA ALA A 250 8.00 -12.85 -8.14
C ALA A 250 8.74 -12.07 -7.05
N GLY A 251 9.54 -12.75 -6.22
CA GLY A 251 10.31 -12.12 -5.14
C GLY A 251 11.34 -11.11 -5.66
N GLU A 252 12.13 -11.46 -6.67
CA GLU A 252 13.11 -10.56 -7.28
C GLU A 252 12.42 -9.39 -8.02
N ALA A 253 11.28 -9.64 -8.66
CA ALA A 253 10.49 -8.59 -9.31
C ALA A 253 9.91 -7.60 -8.27
N VAL A 254 9.37 -8.11 -7.17
CA VAL A 254 8.88 -7.31 -6.04
C VAL A 254 10.03 -6.51 -5.43
N MET A 255 11.15 -7.15 -5.11
CA MET A 255 12.30 -6.46 -4.54
C MET A 255 12.79 -5.33 -5.45
N SER A 256 12.94 -5.59 -6.75
CA SER A 256 13.36 -4.59 -7.74
C SER A 256 12.38 -3.42 -7.81
N CYS A 257 11.08 -3.71 -7.84
CA CYS A 257 10.03 -2.70 -7.88
C CYS A 257 10.02 -1.84 -6.61
N TYR A 258 10.08 -2.47 -5.43
CA TYR A 258 10.07 -1.74 -4.16
C TYR A 258 11.35 -0.93 -3.95
N PHE A 259 12.49 -1.41 -4.44
CA PHE A 259 13.72 -0.63 -4.47
C PHE A 259 13.56 0.62 -5.34
N GLY A 260 12.96 0.48 -6.54
CA GLY A 260 12.61 1.63 -7.38
C GLY A 260 11.63 2.60 -6.69
N LEU A 261 10.62 2.06 -5.97
CA LEU A 261 9.61 2.84 -5.27
C LEU A 261 10.20 3.72 -4.16
N VAL A 262 11.23 3.24 -3.44
CA VAL A 262 11.97 4.04 -2.44
C VAL A 262 12.55 5.30 -3.08
N PHE A 263 13.25 5.17 -4.22
CA PHE A 263 13.81 6.32 -4.93
C PHE A 263 12.74 7.20 -5.55
N GLY A 264 11.66 6.60 -6.05
CA GLY A 264 10.53 7.32 -6.62
C GLY A 264 9.79 8.17 -5.58
N ASP A 265 9.49 7.62 -4.41
CA ASP A 265 8.85 8.36 -3.31
C ASP A 265 9.73 9.50 -2.80
N PHE A 266 11.03 9.27 -2.65
CA PHE A 266 11.97 10.32 -2.31
C PHE A 266 12.02 11.42 -3.40
N GLY A 267 12.17 11.01 -4.67
CA GLY A 267 12.26 11.93 -5.81
C GLY A 267 10.97 12.73 -5.99
N SER A 268 9.81 12.09 -5.90
CA SER A 268 8.51 12.76 -6.01
C SER A 268 8.30 13.76 -4.87
N GLY A 269 8.62 13.38 -3.64
CA GLY A 269 8.56 14.26 -2.47
C GLY A 269 9.44 15.51 -2.63
N TYR A 270 10.70 15.31 -3.03
CA TYR A 270 11.64 16.39 -3.30
C TYR A 270 11.16 17.33 -4.42
N LEU A 271 10.78 16.78 -5.58
CA LEU A 271 10.27 17.55 -6.71
C LEU A 271 9.02 18.34 -6.36
N SER A 272 8.15 17.79 -5.51
CA SER A 272 6.95 18.48 -5.06
C SER A 272 7.24 19.76 -4.28
N GLN A 273 8.33 19.78 -3.51
CA GLN A 273 8.77 20.96 -2.79
C GLN A 273 9.40 21.99 -3.75
N GLN A 274 10.22 21.53 -4.70
CA GLN A 274 10.88 22.40 -5.68
C GLN A 274 9.87 23.06 -6.63
N LEU A 275 8.93 22.28 -7.17
CA LEU A 275 7.92 22.76 -8.11
C LEU A 275 6.75 23.48 -7.42
N LYS A 276 6.70 23.46 -6.08
CA LYS A 276 5.60 24.01 -5.28
C LYS A 276 4.22 23.58 -5.79
N SER A 277 4.12 22.32 -6.23
CA SER A 277 2.88 21.75 -6.78
C SER A 277 2.85 20.23 -6.61
N ARG A 278 1.80 19.74 -5.98
CA ARG A 278 1.53 18.31 -5.83
C ARG A 278 1.07 17.72 -7.17
N LYS A 279 0.14 18.40 -7.86
CA LYS A 279 -0.46 17.92 -9.11
C LYS A 279 0.55 17.78 -10.24
N LYS A 280 1.47 18.75 -10.43
CA LYS A 280 2.48 18.67 -11.49
C LYS A 280 3.39 17.47 -11.32
N VAL A 281 3.76 17.14 -10.08
CA VAL A 281 4.62 15.99 -9.81
C VAL A 281 3.87 14.69 -10.06
N VAL A 282 2.63 14.54 -9.56
CA VAL A 282 1.83 13.35 -9.85
C VAL A 282 1.60 13.20 -11.37
N LEU A 283 1.36 14.29 -12.10
CA LEU A 283 1.24 14.27 -13.56
C LEU A 283 2.52 13.73 -14.23
N ALA A 284 3.69 14.23 -13.82
CA ALA A 284 4.97 13.76 -14.36
C ALA A 284 5.21 12.26 -14.09
N PHE A 285 4.88 11.81 -12.89
CA PHE A 285 5.01 10.39 -12.51
C PHE A 285 3.97 9.50 -13.22
N LEU A 286 2.75 9.97 -13.45
CA LEU A 286 1.75 9.25 -14.26
C LEU A 286 2.20 9.12 -15.72
N LEU A 287 2.78 10.17 -16.32
CA LEU A 287 3.36 10.11 -17.66
C LEU A 287 4.51 9.11 -17.73
N LEU A 288 5.40 9.14 -16.74
CA LEU A 288 6.50 8.19 -16.63
C LEU A 288 5.99 6.76 -16.46
N ALA A 289 5.01 6.53 -15.58
CA ALA A 289 4.39 5.22 -15.38
C ALA A 289 3.75 4.70 -16.68
N THR A 290 3.07 5.57 -17.42
CA THR A 290 2.49 5.20 -18.73
C THR A 290 3.58 4.72 -19.69
N LEU A 291 4.70 5.45 -19.78
CA LEU A 291 5.83 5.09 -20.63
C LEU A 291 6.44 3.75 -20.22
N ILE A 292 6.72 3.56 -18.92
CA ILE A 292 7.36 2.33 -18.43
C ILE A 292 6.42 1.13 -18.58
N VAL A 293 5.12 1.27 -18.32
CA VAL A 293 4.13 0.22 -18.56
C VAL A 293 4.06 -0.14 -20.05
N ALA A 294 4.08 0.84 -20.95
CA ALA A 294 4.13 0.59 -22.39
C ALA A 294 5.40 -0.15 -22.81
N LEU A 295 6.55 0.22 -22.24
CA LEU A 295 7.82 -0.48 -22.46
C LEU A 295 7.79 -1.91 -21.91
N TYR A 296 7.20 -2.13 -20.74
CA TYR A 296 7.07 -3.47 -20.14
C TYR A 296 6.37 -4.46 -21.09
N PHE A 297 5.27 -4.05 -21.71
CA PHE A 297 4.55 -4.90 -22.69
C PHE A 297 5.26 -5.06 -24.06
N ARG A 298 6.32 -4.27 -24.29
CA ARG A 298 7.19 -4.39 -25.47
C ARG A 298 8.43 -5.26 -25.22
N LEU A 299 8.67 -5.66 -23.96
CA LEU A 299 9.77 -6.58 -23.65
C LEU A 299 9.49 -7.94 -24.31
N ASN A 300 10.33 -8.31 -25.24
CA ASN A 300 10.24 -9.61 -25.90
C ASN A 300 11.64 -10.22 -26.00
N ASN A 301 11.77 -11.49 -25.57
CA ASN A 301 13.02 -12.24 -25.67
C ASN A 301 14.23 -11.55 -24.98
N VAL A 302 13.98 -10.75 -23.94
CA VAL A 302 15.01 -10.07 -23.13
C VAL A 302 15.53 -10.99 -22.03
N THR A 303 16.66 -10.63 -21.41
CA THR A 303 17.17 -11.33 -20.23
C THR A 303 16.36 -11.00 -18.97
N SER A 304 16.37 -11.90 -17.97
CA SER A 304 15.76 -11.65 -16.67
C SER A 304 16.28 -10.36 -15.99
N SER A 305 17.55 -10.01 -16.21
CA SER A 305 18.13 -8.76 -15.66
C SER A 305 17.47 -7.50 -16.25
N ILE A 306 17.21 -7.48 -17.57
CA ILE A 306 16.50 -6.36 -18.22
C ILE A 306 15.05 -6.31 -17.74
N PHE A 307 14.42 -7.46 -17.54
CA PHE A 307 13.07 -7.54 -16.99
C PHE A 307 13.01 -6.96 -15.55
N TYR A 308 13.93 -7.33 -14.68
CA TYR A 308 14.00 -6.78 -13.31
C TYR A 308 14.35 -5.29 -13.28
N PHE A 309 15.20 -4.83 -14.22
CA PHE A 309 15.44 -3.39 -14.36
C PHE A 309 14.17 -2.63 -14.78
N CYS A 310 13.35 -3.21 -15.64
CA CYS A 310 12.04 -2.64 -15.97
C CYS A 310 11.09 -2.65 -14.76
N CYS A 311 11.12 -3.69 -13.91
CA CYS A 311 10.39 -3.72 -12.63
C CYS A 311 10.87 -2.61 -11.69
N PHE A 312 12.18 -2.34 -11.60
CA PHE A 312 12.74 -1.22 -10.85
C PHE A 312 12.25 0.13 -11.40
N ALA A 313 12.35 0.33 -12.71
CA ALA A 313 11.88 1.56 -13.37
C ALA A 313 10.36 1.77 -13.17
N MET A 314 9.57 0.69 -13.17
CA MET A 314 8.15 0.72 -12.87
C MET A 314 7.90 1.17 -11.42
N GLY A 315 8.63 0.60 -10.45
CA GLY A 315 8.56 1.01 -9.05
C GLY A 315 8.90 2.49 -8.88
N PHE A 316 9.97 2.98 -9.50
CA PHE A 316 10.31 4.40 -9.51
C PHE A 316 9.17 5.26 -10.07
N ALA A 317 8.58 4.86 -11.19
CA ALA A 317 7.53 5.61 -11.87
C ALA A 317 6.21 5.67 -11.08
N VAL A 318 5.90 4.66 -10.25
CA VAL A 318 4.73 4.68 -9.36
C VAL A 318 5.08 5.15 -7.95
N GLY A 319 6.32 5.60 -7.70
CA GLY A 319 6.82 6.13 -6.43
C GLY A 319 6.34 7.55 -6.15
N TYR A 320 5.04 7.75 -6.09
CA TYR A 320 4.38 8.97 -5.61
C TYR A 320 3.37 8.66 -4.49
N TRP A 321 3.60 7.55 -3.78
CA TRP A 321 2.72 7.10 -2.70
C TRP A 321 2.60 8.13 -1.57
N ALA A 322 3.71 8.69 -1.12
CA ALA A 322 3.71 9.72 -0.08
C ALA A 322 2.93 10.97 -0.50
N ILE A 323 3.09 11.42 -1.77
CA ILE A 323 2.33 12.57 -2.31
C ILE A 323 0.84 12.22 -2.46
N PHE A 324 0.52 11.00 -2.90
CA PHE A 324 -0.86 10.52 -2.99
C PHE A 324 -1.58 10.64 -1.64
N VAL A 325 -0.98 10.14 -0.56
CA VAL A 325 -1.55 10.24 0.80
C VAL A 325 -1.67 11.70 1.24
N THR A 326 -0.66 12.51 0.93
CA THR A 326 -0.66 13.95 1.25
C THR A 326 -1.79 14.69 0.53
N ILE A 327 -1.96 14.49 -0.79
CA ILE A 327 -3.05 15.09 -1.55
C ILE A 327 -4.40 14.69 -0.96
N ALA A 328 -4.60 13.39 -0.69
CA ALA A 328 -5.84 12.90 -0.12
C ALA A 328 -6.18 13.61 1.20
N ALA A 329 -5.20 13.77 2.09
CA ALA A 329 -5.38 14.45 3.36
C ALA A 329 -5.62 15.97 3.20
N GLU A 330 -4.83 16.65 2.34
CA GLU A 330 -4.90 18.10 2.13
C GLU A 330 -6.16 18.56 1.39
N GLN A 331 -6.86 17.66 0.68
CA GLN A 331 -8.12 17.97 0.03
C GLN A 331 -9.26 18.25 1.03
N PHE A 332 -9.13 17.81 2.30
CA PHE A 332 -10.21 17.85 3.28
C PHE A 332 -9.90 18.74 4.48
N GLY A 333 -10.97 19.33 5.06
CA GLY A 333 -10.92 20.11 6.28
C GLY A 333 -10.49 19.30 7.49
N THR A 334 -10.17 20.00 8.59
CA THR A 334 -9.57 19.41 9.80
C THR A 334 -10.43 18.30 10.41
N ASN A 335 -11.76 18.40 10.30
CA ASN A 335 -12.71 17.43 10.87
C ASN A 335 -12.77 16.09 10.12
N LEU A 336 -12.36 16.02 8.84
CA LEU A 336 -12.37 14.82 8.02
C LEU A 336 -10.97 14.38 7.56
N ARG A 337 -9.97 15.22 7.73
CA ARG A 337 -8.61 14.98 7.22
C ARG A 337 -7.99 13.69 7.75
N ALA A 338 -8.09 13.45 9.06
CA ALA A 338 -7.54 12.24 9.68
C ALA A 338 -8.26 10.98 9.19
N THR A 339 -9.59 11.03 9.05
CA THR A 339 -10.39 9.95 8.48
C THR A 339 -9.95 9.64 7.04
N VAL A 340 -9.78 10.66 6.19
CA VAL A 340 -9.35 10.48 4.80
C VAL A 340 -7.91 9.95 4.72
N ALA A 341 -6.99 10.51 5.50
CA ALA A 341 -5.59 10.05 5.56
C ALA A 341 -5.46 8.58 5.97
N SER A 342 -6.35 8.10 6.84
CA SER A 342 -6.37 6.69 7.27
C SER A 342 -7.09 5.77 6.27
N THR A 343 -8.19 6.23 5.66
CA THR A 343 -9.01 5.35 4.80
C THR A 343 -8.55 5.32 3.35
N ALA A 344 -8.09 6.43 2.77
CA ALA A 344 -7.69 6.49 1.35
C ALA A 344 -6.60 5.47 0.97
N PRO A 345 -5.52 5.25 1.76
CA PRO A 345 -4.53 4.22 1.46
C PRO A 345 -5.10 2.80 1.45
N ASN A 346 -6.07 2.51 2.30
CA ASN A 346 -6.70 1.19 2.36
C ASN A 346 -7.74 0.99 1.25
N PHE A 347 -8.45 2.05 0.89
CA PHE A 347 -9.40 2.02 -0.22
C PHE A 347 -8.70 1.81 -1.56
N ILE A 348 -7.57 2.50 -1.79
CA ILE A 348 -6.81 2.27 -3.02
C ILE A 348 -6.21 0.86 -3.08
N ARG A 349 -5.77 0.28 -1.96
CA ARG A 349 -5.38 -1.13 -1.87
C ARG A 349 -6.57 -2.04 -2.19
N GLY A 350 -7.75 -1.73 -1.68
CA GLY A 350 -8.99 -2.45 -1.97
C GLY A 350 -9.41 -2.43 -3.44
N THR A 351 -8.96 -1.43 -4.23
CA THR A 351 -9.25 -1.41 -5.69
C THR A 351 -8.58 -2.55 -6.45
N VAL A 352 -7.60 -3.23 -5.85
CA VAL A 352 -7.01 -4.44 -6.45
C VAL A 352 -8.09 -5.50 -6.70
N VAL A 353 -9.13 -5.58 -5.86
CA VAL A 353 -10.24 -6.53 -6.06
C VAL A 353 -10.95 -6.34 -7.40
N PRO A 354 -11.52 -5.16 -7.73
CA PRO A 354 -12.10 -4.94 -9.06
C PRO A 354 -11.05 -4.98 -10.17
N ILE A 355 -9.82 -4.49 -9.96
CA ILE A 355 -8.75 -4.54 -10.96
C ILE A 355 -8.45 -5.99 -11.36
N THR A 356 -8.27 -6.90 -10.39
CA THR A 356 -8.01 -8.32 -10.65
C THR A 356 -9.21 -9.03 -11.25
N PHE A 357 -10.43 -8.65 -10.88
CA PHE A 357 -11.66 -9.18 -11.49
C PHE A 357 -11.70 -8.86 -13.00
N PHE A 358 -11.52 -7.60 -13.38
CA PHE A 358 -11.48 -7.21 -14.79
C PHE A 358 -10.24 -7.77 -15.51
N PHE A 359 -9.10 -7.87 -14.82
CA PHE A 359 -7.89 -8.52 -15.38
C PHE A 359 -8.16 -9.98 -15.72
N LYS A 360 -8.81 -10.74 -14.84
CA LYS A 360 -9.17 -12.14 -15.09
C LYS A 360 -10.09 -12.27 -16.31
N ILE A 361 -11.14 -11.44 -16.39
CA ILE A 361 -12.04 -11.44 -17.55
C ILE A 361 -11.26 -11.14 -18.82
N ALA A 362 -10.49 -10.05 -18.85
CA ALA A 362 -9.73 -9.65 -20.03
C ALA A 362 -8.69 -10.71 -20.44
N THR A 363 -8.04 -11.36 -19.48
CA THR A 363 -7.07 -12.44 -19.73
C THR A 363 -7.72 -13.66 -20.38
N ASN A 364 -8.94 -14.01 -19.96
CA ASN A 364 -9.65 -15.16 -20.54
C ASN A 364 -10.03 -14.94 -22.01
N TYR A 365 -10.31 -13.70 -22.42
CA TYR A 365 -10.69 -13.36 -23.80
C TYR A 365 -9.51 -13.01 -24.71
N PHE A 366 -8.50 -12.33 -24.18
CA PHE A 366 -7.44 -11.70 -24.99
C PHE A 366 -6.03 -12.20 -24.66
N GLY A 367 -5.89 -13.12 -23.68
CA GLY A 367 -4.59 -13.53 -23.15
C GLY A 367 -4.00 -12.53 -22.17
N ILE A 368 -2.97 -12.97 -21.41
CA ILE A 368 -2.44 -12.24 -20.26
C ILE A 368 -1.82 -10.89 -20.63
N LEU A 369 -1.11 -10.79 -21.76
CA LEU A 369 -0.46 -9.55 -22.18
C LEU A 369 -1.49 -8.50 -22.57
N THR A 370 -2.40 -8.83 -23.48
CA THR A 370 -3.43 -7.90 -23.95
C THR A 370 -4.40 -7.54 -22.82
N GLY A 371 -4.83 -8.54 -22.04
CA GLY A 371 -5.71 -8.33 -20.89
C GLY A 371 -5.06 -7.41 -19.85
N GLY A 372 -3.79 -7.62 -19.54
CA GLY A 372 -3.02 -6.72 -18.64
C GLY A 372 -2.91 -5.30 -19.18
N ALA A 373 -2.61 -5.14 -20.48
CA ALA A 373 -2.49 -3.85 -21.14
C ALA A 373 -3.82 -3.05 -21.13
N ILE A 374 -4.94 -3.72 -21.43
CA ILE A 374 -6.29 -3.10 -21.41
C ILE A 374 -6.61 -2.57 -20.01
N VAL A 375 -6.42 -3.40 -18.99
CA VAL A 375 -6.70 -2.99 -17.60
C VAL A 375 -5.78 -1.86 -17.17
N GLY A 376 -4.50 -1.90 -17.53
CA GLY A 376 -3.55 -0.83 -17.28
C GLY A 376 -3.94 0.49 -17.93
N MET A 377 -4.36 0.45 -19.18
CA MET A 377 -4.85 1.64 -19.91
C MET A 377 -6.04 2.26 -19.20
N VAL A 378 -7.00 1.45 -18.76
CA VAL A 378 -8.18 1.92 -18.01
C VAL A 378 -7.77 2.55 -16.69
N CYS A 379 -6.92 1.89 -15.90
CA CYS A 379 -6.44 2.41 -14.60
C CYS A 379 -5.70 3.75 -14.76
N ILE A 380 -4.82 3.85 -15.74
CA ILE A 380 -4.04 5.07 -16.02
C ILE A 380 -4.96 6.19 -16.51
N THR A 381 -5.90 5.93 -17.41
CA THR A 381 -6.87 6.93 -17.91
C THR A 381 -7.73 7.49 -16.76
N ILE A 382 -8.24 6.62 -15.90
CA ILE A 382 -9.01 7.03 -14.72
C ILE A 382 -8.16 7.90 -13.78
N ALA A 383 -6.87 7.56 -13.58
CA ALA A 383 -5.98 8.35 -12.75
C ALA A 383 -5.71 9.74 -13.33
N PHE A 384 -5.47 9.88 -14.63
CA PHE A 384 -5.34 11.18 -15.30
C PHE A 384 -6.60 12.03 -15.18
N TYR A 385 -7.77 11.44 -15.44
CA TYR A 385 -9.04 12.13 -15.26
C TYR A 385 -9.23 12.59 -13.81
N SER A 386 -8.95 11.73 -12.85
CA SER A 386 -9.07 12.04 -11.43
C SER A 386 -8.10 13.15 -11.01
N LEU A 387 -6.85 13.13 -11.47
CA LEU A 387 -5.89 14.19 -11.22
C LEU A 387 -6.35 15.53 -11.80
N TYR A 388 -6.96 15.53 -12.98
CA TYR A 388 -7.53 16.74 -13.58
C TYR A 388 -8.63 17.34 -12.71
N ARG A 389 -9.50 16.53 -12.12
CA ARG A 389 -10.63 16.92 -11.26
C ARG A 389 -10.25 17.41 -9.88
N LEU A 390 -9.08 17.03 -9.38
CA LEU A 390 -8.59 17.45 -8.06
C LEU A 390 -8.02 18.88 -8.11
N GLU A 391 -8.12 19.58 -6.98
CA GLU A 391 -7.50 20.89 -6.78
C GLU A 391 -6.02 20.73 -6.40
N GLU A 392 -5.21 21.78 -6.71
CA GLU A 392 -3.85 21.88 -6.19
C GLU A 392 -3.88 22.17 -4.68
N THR A 393 -3.06 21.44 -3.92
CA THR A 393 -3.10 21.52 -2.46
C THR A 393 -1.86 22.14 -1.82
N PHE A 394 -0.80 22.37 -2.57
CA PHE A 394 0.49 22.81 -2.02
C PHE A 394 0.43 24.09 -1.18
N HIS A 395 -0.42 25.04 -1.57
CA HIS A 395 -0.59 26.33 -0.87
C HIS A 395 -1.93 26.46 -0.14
N LYS A 396 -2.73 25.37 -0.08
CA LYS A 396 -4.06 25.40 0.51
C LYS A 396 -3.99 25.67 2.00
N ASP A 397 -4.77 26.64 2.47
CA ASP A 397 -4.99 26.78 3.92
C ASP A 397 -5.68 25.51 4.42
N LEU A 398 -5.09 24.90 5.44
CA LEU A 398 -5.58 23.66 6.01
C LEU A 398 -6.49 23.89 7.23
N ASN A 399 -6.65 25.13 7.70
CA ASN A 399 -7.45 25.46 8.86
C ASN A 399 -8.90 25.77 8.48
N TYR A 400 -9.58 24.80 7.87
CA TYR A 400 -10.99 24.91 7.57
C TYR A 400 -11.75 23.65 7.97
N ILE A 401 -13.04 23.77 8.17
CA ILE A 401 -13.97 22.69 8.49
C ILE A 401 -14.80 22.40 7.24
N GLU A 402 -14.95 21.14 6.88
CA GLU A 402 -15.89 20.72 5.82
C GLU A 402 -17.32 20.82 6.34
N GLU A 403 -18.14 21.59 5.66
CA GLU A 403 -19.58 21.77 5.96
C GLU A 403 -20.44 20.59 5.51
#